data_584e0d2812327e8362e3da24b5d7eaa1
#
_entry.id   584e0d2812327e8362e3da24b5d7eaa1
#
_cell.length_a   1.000
_cell.length_b   1.000
_cell.length_c   1.000
_cell.angle_alpha   90.00
_cell.angle_beta   90.00
_cell.angle_gamma   90.00
#
_symmetry.space_group_name_H-M   'P 1'
#
loop_
_entity.id
_entity.type
_entity.pdbx_description
1 polymer ?
#
loop_
_entity_poly.entity_id
_entity_poly.type
_entity_poly.pdbx_seq_one_letter_code
_entity_poly.pdbx_strand_id
1 'polypeptide(L)'
;MEAIKLKLIKVILSSISQVVLINNPYTGLFILIGLFAVNWKVGISAMIASVMTWILAPYMNYTKEEIESGLAGFNPVLTAIALTLFLDSNWSGILITFVATILTLPIGAAIREVLKPHKIAFLTSPYVIMTWITLLIPNQLKTLHTQIDIIPEHIEKVSFNNDHTSVHFFQSVLDGFGQIFLMPSIIGGLLILIGIFIGSKKAGIVSIIANIIGFLIIKIGRASCRER
;
A
#
# COMPACT_ATOMS: atom_id res chain seq x y z
N MET A 1 28.33 -3.05 -14.98
CA MET A 1 27.88 -3.09 -13.58
C MET A 1 26.98 -1.90 -13.23
N GLU A 2 27.36 -0.67 -13.56
CA GLU A 2 26.54 0.54 -13.26
C GLU A 2 25.17 0.55 -13.94
N ALA A 3 25.07 0.17 -15.19
CA ALA A 3 23.79 0.10 -15.91
C ALA A 3 22.77 -0.85 -15.24
N ILE A 4 23.22 -1.96 -14.66
CA ILE A 4 22.35 -2.91 -13.94
C ILE A 4 21.89 -2.30 -12.63
N LYS A 5 22.77 -1.59 -11.91
CA LYS A 5 22.40 -0.91 -10.65
C LYS A 5 21.37 0.20 -10.90
N LEU A 6 21.56 1.03 -11.91
CA LEU A 6 20.63 2.09 -12.28
C LEU A 6 19.25 1.53 -12.68
N LYS A 7 19.26 0.41 -13.43
CA LYS A 7 18.02 -0.28 -13.81
C LYS A 7 17.29 -0.85 -12.59
N LEU A 8 18.01 -1.48 -11.66
CA LEU A 8 17.43 -2.01 -10.42
C LEU A 8 16.80 -0.89 -9.58
N ILE A 9 17.51 0.21 -9.35
CA ILE A 9 16.99 1.36 -8.61
C ILE A 9 15.70 1.89 -9.26
N LYS A 10 15.71 2.03 -10.59
CA LYS A 10 14.53 2.47 -11.33
C LYS A 10 13.35 1.53 -11.11
N VAL A 11 13.54 0.22 -11.20
CA VAL A 11 12.47 -0.77 -11.01
C VAL A 11 11.92 -0.74 -9.57
N ILE A 12 12.81 -0.66 -8.57
CA ILE A 12 12.40 -0.54 -7.16
C ILE A 12 11.49 0.68 -6.96
N LEU A 13 11.93 1.84 -7.41
CA LEU A 13 11.17 3.07 -7.25
C LEU A 13 9.89 3.07 -8.08
N SER A 14 9.91 2.52 -9.31
CA SER A 14 8.72 2.37 -10.12
C SER A 14 7.70 1.41 -9.50
N SER A 15 8.12 0.32 -8.86
CA SER A 15 7.22 -0.60 -8.16
C SER A 15 6.47 0.09 -7.01
N ILE A 16 7.14 0.99 -6.30
CA ILE A 16 6.54 1.77 -5.22
C ILE A 16 5.60 2.85 -5.78
N SER A 17 5.99 3.54 -6.86
CA SER A 17 5.14 4.56 -7.48
C SER A 17 3.90 3.98 -8.16
N GLN A 18 3.96 2.74 -8.64
CA GLN A 18 2.82 2.06 -9.24
C GLN A 18 1.69 1.75 -8.24
N VAL A 19 1.93 1.82 -6.95
CA VAL A 19 0.88 1.76 -5.93
C VAL A 19 -0.15 2.87 -6.14
N VAL A 20 0.30 4.06 -6.58
CA VAL A 20 -0.56 5.19 -6.98
C VAL A 20 -0.78 5.26 -8.50
N LEU A 21 -0.50 4.16 -9.22
CA LEU A 21 -0.66 4.03 -10.67
C LEU A 21 0.12 5.07 -11.50
N ILE A 22 1.25 5.50 -10.99
CA ILE A 22 2.15 6.47 -11.65
C ILE A 22 3.49 5.79 -11.94
N ASN A 23 3.83 5.63 -13.22
CA ASN A 23 5.14 5.10 -13.62
C ASN A 23 6.19 6.23 -13.64
N ASN A 24 6.63 6.64 -12.44
CA ASN A 24 7.67 7.65 -12.29
C ASN A 24 8.58 7.32 -11.09
N PRO A 25 9.88 7.05 -11.29
CA PRO A 25 10.81 6.74 -10.20
C PRO A 25 10.94 7.85 -9.15
N TYR A 26 10.83 9.12 -9.54
CA TYR A 26 10.89 10.23 -8.59
C TYR A 26 9.67 10.24 -7.65
N THR A 27 8.48 9.93 -8.18
CA THR A 27 7.29 9.69 -7.35
C THR A 27 7.57 8.59 -6.33
N GLY A 28 8.13 7.46 -6.78
CA GLY A 28 8.49 6.34 -5.91
C GLY A 28 9.52 6.72 -4.84
N LEU A 29 10.47 7.57 -5.16
CA LEU A 29 11.46 8.07 -4.20
C LEU A 29 10.80 8.87 -3.07
N PHE A 30 9.91 9.82 -3.40
CA PHE A 30 9.21 10.61 -2.38
C PHE A 30 8.29 9.75 -1.52
N ILE A 31 7.59 8.79 -2.12
CA ILE A 31 6.77 7.82 -1.38
C ILE A 31 7.65 7.00 -0.43
N LEU A 32 8.78 6.48 -0.91
CA LEU A 32 9.70 5.69 -0.11
C LEU A 32 10.27 6.49 1.08
N ILE A 33 10.64 7.75 0.86
CA ILE A 33 11.07 8.66 1.94
C ILE A 33 9.92 8.82 2.95
N GLY A 34 8.69 8.99 2.50
CA GLY A 34 7.50 9.06 3.35
C GLY A 34 7.30 7.80 4.19
N LEU A 35 7.46 6.61 3.60
CA LEU A 35 7.39 5.34 4.31
C LEU A 35 8.46 5.23 5.39
N PHE A 36 9.71 5.60 5.10
CA PHE A 36 10.79 5.60 6.08
C PHE A 36 10.59 6.62 7.20
N ALA A 37 10.05 7.81 6.88
CA ALA A 37 9.78 8.84 7.86
C ALA A 37 8.71 8.44 8.89
N VAL A 38 7.75 7.63 8.47
CA VAL A 38 6.67 7.15 9.36
C VAL A 38 7.07 5.86 10.07
N ASN A 39 7.58 4.88 9.31
CA ASN A 39 7.99 3.59 9.88
C ASN A 39 9.11 2.97 9.03
N TRP A 40 10.32 2.96 9.55
CA TRP A 40 11.48 2.43 8.85
C TRP A 40 11.35 0.95 8.46
N LYS A 41 10.65 0.12 9.26
CA LYS A 41 10.42 -1.30 8.96
C LYS A 41 9.59 -1.44 7.68
N VAL A 42 8.57 -0.60 7.52
CA VAL A 42 7.73 -0.56 6.33
C VAL A 42 8.51 -0.11 5.10
N GLY A 43 9.37 0.91 5.24
CA GLY A 43 10.25 1.34 4.16
C GLY A 43 11.18 0.21 3.69
N ILE A 44 11.78 -0.53 4.62
CA ILE A 44 12.63 -1.70 4.31
C ILE A 44 11.82 -2.81 3.64
N SER A 45 10.64 -3.15 4.16
CA SER A 45 9.81 -4.22 3.60
C SER A 45 9.37 -3.91 2.16
N ALA A 46 9.02 -2.66 1.87
CA ALA A 46 8.70 -2.19 0.52
C ALA A 46 9.88 -2.33 -0.45
N MET A 47 11.10 -1.97 0.01
CA MET A 47 12.31 -2.16 -0.79
C MET A 47 12.60 -3.64 -1.06
N ILE A 48 12.57 -4.48 -0.03
CA ILE A 48 12.80 -5.93 -0.17
C ILE A 48 11.78 -6.53 -1.15
N ALA A 49 10.49 -6.22 -1.01
CA ALA A 49 9.45 -6.70 -1.91
C ALA A 49 9.72 -6.31 -3.37
N SER A 50 10.16 -5.08 -3.62
CA SER A 50 10.50 -4.60 -4.96
C SER A 50 11.72 -5.34 -5.55
N VAL A 51 12.76 -5.57 -4.73
CA VAL A 51 13.95 -6.35 -5.16
C VAL A 51 13.57 -7.79 -5.47
N MET A 52 12.76 -8.42 -4.60
CA MET A 52 12.28 -9.78 -4.83
C MET A 52 11.46 -9.90 -6.11
N THR A 53 10.60 -8.92 -6.37
CA THR A 53 9.85 -8.86 -7.63
C THR A 53 10.79 -8.81 -8.83
N TRP A 54 11.80 -7.95 -8.80
CA TRP A 54 12.76 -7.83 -9.89
C TRP A 54 13.48 -9.15 -10.19
N ILE A 55 13.77 -9.96 -9.16
CA ILE A 55 14.44 -11.25 -9.28
C ILE A 55 13.46 -12.35 -9.75
N LEU A 56 12.26 -12.41 -9.19
CA LEU A 56 11.34 -13.54 -9.32
C LEU A 56 10.32 -13.38 -10.45
N ALA A 57 9.89 -12.15 -10.76
CA ALA A 57 8.86 -11.90 -11.77
C ALA A 57 9.20 -12.45 -13.17
N PRO A 58 10.47 -12.47 -13.64
CA PRO A 58 10.81 -13.10 -14.91
C PRO A 58 10.45 -14.58 -14.98
N TYR A 59 10.46 -15.28 -13.85
CA TYR A 59 10.12 -16.71 -13.76
C TYR A 59 8.63 -16.98 -13.61
N MET A 60 7.82 -15.91 -13.47
CA MET A 60 6.38 -15.97 -13.20
C MET A 60 5.53 -15.39 -14.35
N ASN A 61 6.04 -15.51 -15.60
CA ASN A 61 5.37 -15.03 -16.81
C ASN A 61 5.03 -13.52 -16.84
N TYR A 62 5.75 -12.68 -16.08
CA TYR A 62 5.67 -11.24 -16.24
C TYR A 62 6.54 -10.78 -17.40
N THR A 63 6.02 -9.87 -18.21
CA THR A 63 6.76 -9.29 -19.32
C THR A 63 7.86 -8.35 -18.81
N LYS A 64 8.89 -8.16 -19.62
CA LYS A 64 9.97 -7.22 -19.30
C LYS A 64 9.43 -5.79 -19.07
N GLU A 65 8.42 -5.39 -19.83
CA GLU A 65 7.77 -4.08 -19.69
C GLU A 65 7.04 -3.94 -18.35
N GLU A 66 6.29 -4.96 -17.92
CA GLU A 66 5.60 -4.97 -16.61
C GLU A 66 6.59 -4.89 -15.44
N ILE A 67 7.76 -5.52 -15.57
CA ILE A 67 8.81 -5.47 -14.56
C ILE A 67 9.48 -4.10 -14.53
N GLU A 68 9.87 -3.57 -15.70
CA GLU A 68 10.58 -2.29 -15.79
C GLU A 68 9.72 -1.07 -15.47
N SER A 69 8.41 -1.16 -15.72
CA SER A 69 7.43 -0.15 -15.32
C SER A 69 7.04 -0.22 -13.85
N GLY A 70 7.42 -1.28 -13.12
CA GLY A 70 7.04 -1.53 -11.74
C GLY A 70 5.65 -2.15 -11.56
N LEU A 71 4.93 -2.43 -12.65
CA LEU A 71 3.58 -2.97 -12.60
C LEU A 71 3.53 -4.39 -12.00
N ALA A 72 4.60 -5.18 -12.14
CA ALA A 72 4.71 -6.47 -11.48
C ALA A 72 4.89 -6.34 -9.95
N GLY A 73 5.46 -5.22 -9.48
CA GLY A 73 5.94 -5.06 -8.11
C GLY A 73 4.95 -4.43 -7.12
N PHE A 74 3.95 -3.69 -7.57
CA PHE A 74 3.11 -2.91 -6.65
C PHE A 74 2.26 -3.78 -5.70
N ASN A 75 1.75 -4.93 -6.15
CA ASN A 75 1.02 -5.86 -5.29
C ASN A 75 1.92 -6.50 -4.21
N PRO A 76 3.10 -7.08 -4.53
CA PRO A 76 4.05 -7.52 -3.52
C PRO A 76 4.46 -6.43 -2.53
N VAL A 77 4.68 -5.19 -3.00
CA VAL A 77 4.99 -4.03 -2.14
C VAL A 77 3.87 -3.77 -1.15
N LEU A 78 2.61 -3.72 -1.60
CA LEU A 78 1.45 -3.54 -0.73
C LEU A 78 1.28 -4.68 0.26
N THR A 79 1.47 -5.93 -0.17
CA THR A 79 1.41 -7.11 0.72
C THR A 79 2.47 -7.02 1.82
N ALA A 80 3.71 -6.67 1.46
CA ALA A 80 4.81 -6.52 2.42
C ALA A 80 4.53 -5.40 3.43
N ILE A 81 4.04 -4.24 2.97
CA ILE A 81 3.67 -3.11 3.83
C ILE A 81 2.58 -3.52 4.81
N ALA A 82 1.47 -4.07 4.30
CA ALA A 82 0.32 -4.46 5.12
C ALA A 82 0.72 -5.49 6.20
N LEU A 83 1.40 -6.56 5.81
CA LEU A 83 1.78 -7.61 6.76
C LEU A 83 2.84 -7.14 7.77
N THR A 84 3.72 -6.21 7.38
CA THR A 84 4.67 -5.58 8.34
C THR A 84 3.95 -4.73 9.39
N LEU A 85 2.80 -4.15 9.05
CA LEU A 85 1.99 -3.34 9.96
C LEU A 85 1.06 -4.19 10.84
N PHE A 86 0.52 -5.29 10.30
CA PHE A 86 -0.50 -6.08 10.98
C PHE A 86 0.04 -7.26 11.78
N LEU A 87 1.17 -7.83 11.38
CA LEU A 87 1.80 -8.93 12.10
C LEU A 87 2.86 -8.42 13.08
N ASP A 88 3.04 -9.18 14.17
CA ASP A 88 4.12 -8.90 15.10
C ASP A 88 5.49 -8.98 14.43
N SER A 89 6.38 -8.07 14.82
CA SER A 89 7.75 -8.00 14.30
C SER A 89 8.67 -9.10 14.90
N ASN A 90 8.09 -10.26 15.25
CA ASN A 90 8.84 -11.44 15.65
C ASN A 90 9.34 -12.23 14.43
N TRP A 91 10.20 -13.20 14.63
CA TRP A 91 10.78 -14.00 13.54
C TRP A 91 9.71 -14.69 12.68
N SER A 92 8.65 -15.21 13.30
CA SER A 92 7.55 -15.87 12.59
C SER A 92 6.77 -14.89 11.70
N GLY A 93 6.45 -13.70 12.21
CA GLY A 93 5.77 -12.65 11.44
C GLY A 93 6.60 -12.17 10.25
N ILE A 94 7.91 -11.98 10.44
CA ILE A 94 8.83 -11.60 9.36
C ILE A 94 8.88 -12.69 8.28
N LEU A 95 9.00 -13.96 8.67
CA LEU A 95 9.07 -15.08 7.73
C LEU A 95 7.76 -15.22 6.93
N ILE A 96 6.62 -15.10 7.58
CA ILE A 96 5.30 -15.17 6.94
C ILE A 96 5.12 -14.00 5.98
N THR A 97 5.48 -12.79 6.39
CA THR A 97 5.46 -11.60 5.50
C THR A 97 6.30 -11.84 4.26
N PHE A 98 7.49 -12.38 4.42
CA PHE A 98 8.39 -12.69 3.31
C PHE A 98 7.80 -13.72 2.34
N VAL A 99 7.29 -14.84 2.86
CA VAL A 99 6.66 -15.90 2.05
C VAL A 99 5.41 -15.40 1.35
N ALA A 100 4.53 -14.67 2.05
CA ALA A 100 3.32 -14.12 1.48
C ALA A 100 3.61 -13.09 0.36
N THR A 101 4.66 -12.28 0.55
CA THR A 101 5.12 -11.33 -0.47
C THR A 101 5.55 -12.05 -1.75
N ILE A 102 6.30 -13.16 -1.64
CA ILE A 102 6.68 -13.97 -2.80
C ILE A 102 5.45 -14.59 -3.47
N LEU A 103 4.54 -15.17 -2.69
CA LEU A 103 3.34 -15.83 -3.20
C LEU A 103 2.35 -14.86 -3.88
N THR A 104 2.44 -13.57 -3.60
CA THR A 104 1.64 -12.54 -4.29
C THR A 104 1.95 -12.50 -5.79
N LEU A 105 3.18 -12.81 -6.22
CA LEU A 105 3.57 -12.81 -7.64
C LEU A 105 2.85 -13.89 -8.46
N PRO A 106 2.92 -15.19 -8.13
CA PRO A 106 2.21 -16.22 -8.91
C PRO A 106 0.69 -16.06 -8.84
N ILE A 107 0.13 -15.60 -7.70
CA ILE A 107 -1.29 -15.28 -7.58
C ILE A 107 -1.66 -14.15 -8.53
N GLY A 108 -0.85 -13.09 -8.58
CA GLY A 108 -1.06 -11.98 -9.53
C GLY A 108 -0.98 -12.43 -10.98
N ALA A 109 -0.03 -13.29 -11.33
CA ALA A 109 0.08 -13.86 -12.66
C ALA A 109 -1.16 -14.72 -13.01
N ALA A 110 -1.61 -15.56 -12.09
CA ALA A 110 -2.80 -16.40 -12.29
C ALA A 110 -4.08 -15.57 -12.48
N ILE A 111 -4.33 -14.58 -11.61
CA ILE A 111 -5.49 -13.69 -11.72
C ILE A 111 -5.45 -12.91 -13.03
N ARG A 112 -4.29 -12.40 -13.44
CA ARG A 112 -4.11 -11.70 -14.71
C ARG A 112 -4.51 -12.58 -15.90
N GLU A 113 -4.05 -13.84 -15.95
CA GLU A 113 -4.39 -14.76 -17.05
C GLU A 113 -5.88 -15.08 -17.09
N VAL A 114 -6.55 -15.23 -15.93
CA VAL A 114 -8.00 -15.44 -15.83
C VAL A 114 -8.79 -14.21 -16.32
N LEU A 115 -8.33 -13.00 -15.98
CA LEU A 115 -9.05 -11.76 -16.31
C LEU A 115 -8.74 -11.23 -17.72
N LYS A 116 -7.61 -11.63 -18.31
CA LYS A 116 -7.15 -11.18 -19.62
C LYS A 116 -8.16 -11.37 -20.76
N PRO A 117 -8.88 -12.52 -20.91
CA PRO A 117 -9.91 -12.69 -21.93
C PRO A 117 -11.05 -11.68 -21.81
N HIS A 118 -11.34 -11.25 -20.58
CA HIS A 118 -12.42 -10.30 -20.27
C HIS A 118 -11.98 -8.84 -20.36
N LYS A 119 -10.69 -8.56 -20.66
CA LYS A 119 -10.11 -7.21 -20.69
C LYS A 119 -10.27 -6.45 -19.37
N ILE A 120 -10.30 -7.16 -18.25
CA ILE A 120 -10.42 -6.60 -16.90
C ILE A 120 -9.03 -6.49 -16.28
N ALA A 121 -8.72 -5.32 -15.71
CA ALA A 121 -7.49 -5.12 -14.96
C ALA A 121 -7.58 -5.79 -13.58
N PHE A 122 -6.54 -6.54 -13.18
CA PHE A 122 -6.50 -7.25 -11.90
C PHE A 122 -6.23 -6.33 -10.69
N LEU A 123 -5.73 -5.11 -10.93
CA LEU A 123 -5.44 -4.07 -9.93
C LEU A 123 -4.80 -4.64 -8.64
N THR A 124 -5.37 -4.31 -7.48
CA THR A 124 -4.86 -4.70 -6.14
C THR A 124 -5.41 -6.05 -5.65
N SER A 125 -6.17 -6.80 -6.48
CA SER A 125 -6.78 -8.06 -6.04
C SER A 125 -5.77 -9.11 -5.53
N PRO A 126 -4.56 -9.29 -6.11
CA PRO A 126 -3.58 -10.23 -5.58
C PRO A 126 -3.13 -9.87 -4.15
N TYR A 127 -2.88 -8.58 -3.91
CA TYR A 127 -2.53 -8.06 -2.59
C TYR A 127 -3.65 -8.32 -1.57
N VAL A 128 -4.90 -7.99 -1.90
CA VAL A 128 -6.03 -8.17 -0.98
C VAL A 128 -6.21 -9.63 -0.62
N ILE A 129 -6.24 -10.53 -1.61
CA ILE A 129 -6.41 -11.96 -1.40
C ILE A 129 -5.28 -12.51 -0.52
N MET A 130 -4.02 -12.16 -0.87
CA MET A 130 -2.87 -12.70 -0.16
C MET A 130 -2.79 -12.19 1.28
N THR A 131 -3.08 -10.90 1.49
CA THR A 131 -3.11 -10.30 2.84
C THR A 131 -4.22 -10.93 3.69
N TRP A 132 -5.42 -11.11 3.16
CA TRP A 132 -6.53 -11.73 3.90
C TRP A 132 -6.23 -13.18 4.29
N ILE A 133 -5.77 -14.00 3.33
CA ILE A 133 -5.38 -15.38 3.62
C ILE A 133 -4.33 -15.41 4.73
N THR A 134 -3.32 -14.54 4.64
CA THR A 134 -2.22 -14.51 5.61
C THR A 134 -2.70 -14.06 6.99
N LEU A 135 -3.60 -13.07 7.07
CA LEU A 135 -4.13 -12.57 8.35
C LEU A 135 -5.12 -13.54 9.03
N LEU A 136 -5.66 -14.52 8.30
CA LEU A 136 -6.45 -15.58 8.90
C LEU A 136 -5.59 -16.67 9.59
N ILE A 137 -4.30 -16.80 9.21
CA ILE A 137 -3.39 -17.80 9.80
C ILE A 137 -3.17 -17.62 11.31
N PRO A 138 -2.96 -16.40 11.86
CA PRO A 138 -2.75 -16.19 13.29
C PRO A 138 -3.87 -16.72 14.16
N ASN A 139 -5.10 -16.69 13.71
CA ASN A 139 -6.26 -17.23 14.43
C ASN A 139 -6.16 -18.76 14.65
N GLN A 140 -5.35 -19.46 13.84
CA GLN A 140 -5.15 -20.89 13.92
C GLN A 140 -3.83 -21.29 14.62
N LEU A 141 -2.86 -20.37 14.63
CA LEU A 141 -1.52 -20.60 15.18
C LEU A 141 -1.30 -19.75 16.44
N LYS A 142 -1.29 -20.39 17.62
CA LYS A 142 -1.06 -19.72 18.91
C LYS A 142 0.28 -18.96 19.03
N THR A 143 1.19 -19.19 18.11
CA THR A 143 2.54 -18.56 18.08
C THR A 143 2.61 -17.25 17.29
N LEU A 144 1.55 -16.94 16.57
CA LEU A 144 1.44 -15.70 15.78
C LEU A 144 0.39 -14.81 16.43
N HIS A 145 0.82 -13.59 16.76
CA HIS A 145 -0.08 -12.55 17.23
C HIS A 145 -0.20 -11.47 16.16
N THR A 146 -1.38 -10.89 16.03
CA THR A 146 -1.62 -9.69 15.22
C THR A 146 -1.51 -8.46 16.11
N GLN A 147 -0.90 -7.39 15.59
CA GLN A 147 -0.80 -6.11 16.30
C GLN A 147 -2.14 -5.38 16.37
N ILE A 148 -3.12 -5.83 15.60
CA ILE A 148 -4.46 -5.25 15.54
C ILE A 148 -5.46 -6.37 15.74
N ASP A 149 -6.44 -6.17 16.63
CA ASP A 149 -7.59 -7.06 16.75
C ASP A 149 -8.39 -6.99 15.45
N ILE A 150 -8.25 -8.06 14.63
CA ILE A 150 -8.93 -8.18 13.33
C ILE A 150 -10.43 -8.43 13.54
N ILE A 151 -10.79 -8.97 14.70
CA ILE A 151 -12.19 -9.16 15.11
C ILE A 151 -12.51 -8.02 16.07
N PRO A 152 -13.36 -7.06 15.70
CA PRO A 152 -13.79 -6.02 16.62
C PRO A 152 -14.66 -6.64 17.70
N GLU A 153 -14.06 -7.05 18.84
CA GLU A 153 -14.80 -7.53 20.00
C GLU A 153 -15.67 -6.44 20.62
N HIS A 154 -15.26 -5.21 20.49
CA HIS A 154 -16.04 -4.04 20.86
C HIS A 154 -15.86 -2.91 19.85
N ILE A 155 -16.96 -2.39 19.32
CA ILE A 155 -16.98 -1.06 18.73
C ILE A 155 -16.77 -0.11 19.91
N GLU A 156 -15.52 0.22 20.24
CA GLU A 156 -15.25 1.32 21.14
C GLU A 156 -16.00 2.53 20.62
N LYS A 157 -16.83 3.12 21.49
CA LYS A 157 -17.44 4.41 21.20
C LYS A 157 -16.29 5.39 21.07
N VAL A 158 -15.81 5.58 19.84
CA VAL A 158 -14.82 6.62 19.56
C VAL A 158 -15.46 7.94 19.95
N SER A 159 -15.05 8.49 21.08
CA SER A 159 -15.49 9.80 21.52
C SER A 159 -14.90 10.82 20.56
N PHE A 160 -15.71 11.27 19.62
CA PHE A 160 -15.33 12.35 18.72
C PHE A 160 -15.40 13.65 19.49
N ASN A 161 -14.25 14.20 19.87
CA ASN A 161 -14.15 15.58 20.33
C ASN A 161 -14.57 16.48 19.17
N ASN A 162 -15.59 17.29 19.40
CA ASN A 162 -16.22 18.17 18.38
C ASN A 162 -15.40 19.45 18.08
N ASP A 163 -14.11 19.45 18.32
CA ASP A 163 -13.26 20.59 17.99
C ASP A 163 -13.05 20.68 16.48
N HIS A 164 -14.00 21.35 15.82
CA HIS A 164 -14.02 21.62 14.39
C HIS A 164 -13.11 22.79 14.02
N THR A 165 -11.78 22.63 14.19
CA THR A 165 -10.83 23.59 13.68
C THR A 165 -10.40 23.23 12.26
N SER A 166 -10.14 24.26 11.44
CA SER A 166 -9.59 24.09 10.07
C SER A 166 -8.31 23.24 10.04
N VAL A 167 -7.56 23.20 11.14
CA VAL A 167 -6.37 22.39 11.32
C VAL A 167 -6.70 20.90 11.23
N HIS A 168 -7.80 20.43 11.81
CA HIS A 168 -8.22 19.03 11.73
C HIS A 168 -8.64 18.61 10.31
N PHE A 169 -9.18 19.54 9.51
CA PHE A 169 -9.53 19.26 8.12
C PHE A 169 -8.27 18.98 7.28
N PHE A 170 -7.28 19.86 7.34
CA PHE A 170 -6.01 19.67 6.60
C PHE A 170 -5.28 18.40 7.05
N GLN A 171 -5.26 18.14 8.34
CA GLN A 171 -4.69 16.92 8.88
C GLN A 171 -5.38 15.68 8.30
N SER A 172 -6.71 15.63 8.31
CA SER A 172 -7.48 14.50 7.77
C SER A 172 -7.24 14.28 6.28
N VAL A 173 -7.08 15.36 5.50
CA VAL A 173 -6.76 15.26 4.07
C VAL A 173 -5.36 14.67 3.87
N LEU A 174 -4.36 15.11 4.63
CA LEU A 174 -3.00 14.56 4.53
C LEU A 174 -2.93 13.11 5.04
N ASP A 175 -3.58 12.81 6.15
CA ASP A 175 -3.69 11.44 6.67
C ASP A 175 -4.35 10.50 5.65
N GLY A 176 -5.32 10.99 4.87
CA GLY A 176 -5.94 10.25 3.77
C GLY A 176 -4.94 9.80 2.71
N PHE A 177 -3.92 10.59 2.39
CA PHE A 177 -2.85 10.16 1.48
C PHE A 177 -1.94 9.11 2.14
N GLY A 178 -1.66 9.23 3.43
CA GLY A 178 -0.92 8.21 4.20
C GLY A 178 -1.66 6.87 4.25
N GLN A 179 -3.00 6.89 4.29
CA GLN A 179 -3.85 5.70 4.31
C GLN A 179 -3.74 4.84 3.05
N ILE A 180 -3.30 5.39 1.91
CA ILE A 180 -2.99 4.59 0.70
C ILE A 180 -1.98 3.49 1.02
N PHE A 181 -1.06 3.76 1.95
CA PHE A 181 -0.05 2.84 2.44
C PHE A 181 -0.36 2.33 3.86
N LEU A 182 -1.62 2.40 4.30
CA LEU A 182 -2.10 1.97 5.62
C LEU A 182 -1.44 2.70 6.82
N MET A 183 -0.82 3.84 6.57
CA MET A 183 -0.11 4.63 7.59
C MET A 183 -0.60 6.08 7.62
N PRO A 184 -1.73 6.38 8.31
CA PRO A 184 -2.19 7.75 8.47
C PRO A 184 -1.10 8.58 9.16
N SER A 185 -0.59 9.59 8.46
CA SER A 185 0.46 10.49 8.95
C SER A 185 0.53 11.74 8.11
N ILE A 186 0.59 12.90 8.74
CA ILE A 186 0.72 14.19 8.07
C ILE A 186 1.99 14.24 7.22
N ILE A 187 3.13 13.83 7.78
CA ILE A 187 4.42 13.86 7.09
C ILE A 187 4.43 12.86 5.94
N GLY A 188 3.97 11.63 6.18
CA GLY A 188 3.86 10.61 5.15
C GLY A 188 2.94 11.04 4.02
N GLY A 189 1.74 11.53 4.37
CA GLY A 189 0.75 12.02 3.40
C GLY A 189 1.25 13.19 2.56
N LEU A 190 1.96 14.15 3.17
CA LEU A 190 2.55 15.28 2.46
C LEU A 190 3.61 14.82 1.45
N LEU A 191 4.51 13.91 1.85
CA LEU A 191 5.55 13.39 0.95
C LEU A 191 4.96 12.57 -0.19
N ILE A 192 3.93 11.76 0.08
CA ILE A 192 3.20 11.02 -0.93
C ILE A 192 2.53 11.99 -1.92
N LEU A 193 1.86 13.02 -1.43
CA LEU A 193 1.21 14.03 -2.26
C LEU A 193 2.21 14.77 -3.14
N ILE A 194 3.35 15.19 -2.61
CA ILE A 194 4.44 15.80 -3.39
C ILE A 194 4.90 14.84 -4.49
N GLY A 195 5.10 13.56 -4.14
CA GLY A 195 5.45 12.52 -5.11
C GLY A 195 4.44 12.39 -6.25
N ILE A 196 3.15 12.40 -5.94
CA ILE A 196 2.07 12.33 -6.94
C ILE A 196 2.13 13.56 -7.87
N PHE A 197 2.34 14.78 -7.33
CA PHE A 197 2.46 16.00 -8.14
C PHE A 197 3.68 15.99 -9.07
N ILE A 198 4.81 15.42 -8.62
CA ILE A 198 6.01 15.26 -9.45
C ILE A 198 5.74 14.31 -10.62
N GLY A 199 4.98 13.24 -10.36
CA GLY A 199 4.62 12.29 -11.41
C GLY A 199 3.57 12.80 -12.38
N SER A 200 2.54 13.45 -11.86
CA SER A 200 1.44 14.01 -12.65
C SER A 200 0.68 15.10 -11.89
N LYS A 201 0.78 16.34 -12.36
CA LYS A 201 0.03 17.47 -11.79
C LYS A 201 -1.49 17.23 -11.81
N LYS A 202 -2.00 16.64 -12.92
CA LYS A 202 -3.42 16.31 -13.03
C LYS A 202 -3.86 15.27 -12.00
N ALA A 203 -3.08 14.19 -11.83
CA ALA A 203 -3.34 13.19 -10.83
C ALA A 203 -3.32 13.79 -9.41
N GLY A 204 -2.36 14.68 -9.10
CA GLY A 204 -2.28 15.37 -7.82
C GLY A 204 -3.54 16.20 -7.50
N ILE A 205 -4.02 16.98 -8.46
CA ILE A 205 -5.24 17.80 -8.29
C ILE A 205 -6.46 16.89 -8.10
N VAL A 206 -6.64 15.90 -8.96
CA VAL A 206 -7.78 14.97 -8.89
C VAL A 206 -7.79 14.18 -7.58
N SER A 207 -6.63 13.73 -7.11
CA SER A 207 -6.52 12.98 -5.86
C SER A 207 -6.85 13.83 -4.62
N ILE A 208 -6.50 15.13 -4.62
CA ILE A 208 -6.92 16.05 -3.55
C ILE A 208 -8.45 16.21 -3.56
N ILE A 209 -9.04 16.46 -4.73
CA ILE A 209 -10.49 16.63 -4.87
C ILE A 209 -11.21 15.35 -4.41
N ALA A 210 -10.77 14.19 -4.86
CA ALA A 210 -11.35 12.90 -4.48
C ALA A 210 -11.25 12.64 -2.97
N ASN A 211 -10.11 12.98 -2.35
CA ASN A 211 -9.90 12.83 -0.91
C ASN A 211 -10.82 13.76 -0.11
N ILE A 212 -10.98 15.03 -0.53
CA ILE A 212 -11.91 15.99 0.09
C ILE A 212 -13.36 15.49 -0.02
N ILE A 213 -13.77 15.03 -1.21
CA ILE A 213 -15.12 14.48 -1.43
C ILE A 213 -15.35 13.26 -0.52
N GLY A 214 -14.41 12.34 -0.46
CA GLY A 214 -14.46 11.16 0.42
C GLY A 214 -14.63 11.56 1.88
N PHE A 215 -13.86 12.54 2.37
CA PHE A 215 -13.99 13.08 3.72
C PHE A 215 -15.37 13.68 3.99
N LEU A 216 -15.92 14.46 3.05
CA LEU A 216 -17.25 15.05 3.18
C LEU A 216 -18.36 14.00 3.21
N ILE A 217 -18.28 12.96 2.37
CA ILE A 217 -19.25 11.86 2.35
C ILE A 217 -19.25 11.12 3.70
N ILE A 218 -18.08 10.82 4.24
CA ILE A 218 -17.95 10.15 5.55
C ILE A 218 -18.53 11.03 6.65
N LYS A 219 -18.28 12.34 6.62
CA LYS A 219 -18.81 13.29 7.59
C LYS A 219 -20.33 13.36 7.55
N ILE A 220 -20.93 13.42 6.35
CA ILE A 220 -22.39 13.45 6.14
C ILE A 220 -23.01 12.13 6.61
N GLY A 221 -22.43 10.99 6.25
CA GLY A 221 -22.92 9.67 6.67
C GLY A 221 -22.94 9.51 8.20
N ARG A 222 -21.92 10.00 8.90
CA ARG A 222 -21.88 10.00 10.37
C ARG A 222 -22.93 10.91 11.01
N ALA A 223 -23.17 12.08 10.45
CA ALA A 223 -24.23 12.99 10.93
C ALA A 223 -25.61 12.33 10.83
N SER A 224 -25.91 11.68 9.70
CA SER A 224 -27.17 10.97 9.47
C SER A 224 -27.38 9.75 10.40
N CYS A 225 -26.32 9.06 10.79
CA CYS A 225 -26.40 7.94 11.75
C CYS A 225 -26.60 8.40 13.21
N ARG A 226 -26.27 9.66 13.53
CA ARG A 226 -26.40 10.21 14.89
C ARG A 226 -27.82 10.71 15.21
N GLU A 227 -28.59 11.01 14.19
CA GLU A 227 -29.99 11.53 14.33
C GLU A 227 -31.04 10.40 14.38
N ARG A 228 -30.64 9.14 14.31
CA ARG A 228 -31.47 7.95 14.48
C ARG A 228 -31.18 7.26 15.81
#